data_2d81de29948c5d618c3bfb916fd62550
#
_entry.id   2d81de29948c5d618c3bfb916fd62550
#
_cell.length_a   1.000
_cell.length_b   1.000
_cell.length_c   1.000
_cell.angle_alpha   90.00
_cell.angle_beta   90.00
_cell.angle_gamma   90.00
#
_symmetry.space_group_name_H-M   'P 1'
#
loop_
_entity.id
_entity.type
_entity.pdbx_description
1 polymer ?
#
loop_
_entity_poly.entity_id
_entity_poly.type
_entity_poly.pdbx_seq_one_letter_code
_entity_poly.pdbx_strand_id
1 'polypeptide(L)'
;MLIKPALKTGVTVYPPSQSHELRIGTRFRFCTLPNYWSDLSTRHLIELLNGQRTLPAIALVAGIPQAAVQSLVDELAAHDLVDLHRTPITYLRRYNPELGRIEDVNDLDELTDDYAAESFMRRMDIECNAVTHNVGDRDGGRTAVLERRNFPILIFGAGKIVNSLIGVLSASGFSEVSSVNRVSSKDSSLKISEGDVAGGFVGKKDVGQSRKKVIEEIRDRSALFSSPKPLINKPKLIISIGNPSPDSLQRWMMENTPHLLVDIPTPSEVRVGPLVIPGKSPCARCVHLAEGIAMPISQKCEVSAAFSLSIASVIALDVISLADRKSSIYLSTSYIHSLRHYQQPEIQHWSQHHACGCTWS
;
A
#
# COMPACT_ATOMS: atom_id res chain seq x y z
N MET A 1 28.65 -3.31 2.62
CA MET A 1 27.66 -4.30 2.15
C MET A 1 28.01 -4.65 0.70
N LEU A 2 28.09 -5.93 0.35
CA LEU A 2 28.48 -6.32 -1.02
C LEU A 2 27.31 -6.09 -1.97
N ILE A 3 27.54 -5.37 -3.07
CA ILE A 3 26.54 -5.10 -4.11
C ILE A 3 26.29 -6.39 -4.89
N LYS A 4 25.04 -6.83 -4.96
CA LYS A 4 24.55 -7.97 -5.77
C LYS A 4 23.41 -7.49 -6.67
N PRO A 5 23.73 -6.91 -7.82
CA PRO A 5 22.74 -6.28 -8.67
C PRO A 5 21.76 -7.29 -9.26
N ALA A 6 20.48 -6.91 -9.28
CA ALA A 6 19.41 -7.66 -9.93
C ALA A 6 18.59 -6.73 -10.80
N LEU A 7 18.32 -7.09 -12.04
CA LEU A 7 17.36 -6.36 -12.86
C LEU A 7 15.98 -6.41 -12.20
N LYS A 8 15.29 -5.28 -12.23
CA LYS A 8 13.90 -5.22 -11.77
C LYS A 8 12.99 -6.04 -12.67
N THR A 9 11.93 -6.58 -12.10
CA THR A 9 10.94 -7.38 -12.86
C THR A 9 10.35 -6.58 -14.01
N GLY A 10 10.28 -7.18 -15.20
CA GLY A 10 9.78 -6.54 -16.40
C GLY A 10 10.83 -5.74 -17.17
N VAL A 11 12.06 -5.61 -16.65
CA VAL A 11 13.19 -5.06 -17.41
C VAL A 11 13.66 -6.10 -18.41
N THR A 12 13.75 -5.69 -19.66
CA THR A 12 14.16 -6.55 -20.77
C THR A 12 15.10 -5.81 -21.72
N VAL A 13 15.83 -6.57 -22.52
CA VAL A 13 16.70 -6.05 -23.56
C VAL A 13 15.91 -6.00 -24.87
N TYR A 14 15.78 -4.82 -25.44
CA TYR A 14 15.15 -4.65 -26.74
C TYR A 14 16.17 -4.85 -27.86
N PRO A 15 15.79 -5.45 -28.98
CA PRO A 15 16.67 -5.58 -30.11
C PRO A 15 17.14 -4.19 -30.59
N PRO A 16 18.39 -4.08 -31.09
CA PRO A 16 18.92 -2.80 -31.56
C PRO A 16 18.01 -2.24 -32.68
N SER A 17 17.72 -0.95 -32.57
CA SER A 17 17.04 -0.18 -33.60
C SER A 17 17.98 0.05 -34.78
N GLN A 18 17.53 0.78 -35.80
CA GLN A 18 18.38 1.18 -36.97
C GLN A 18 19.65 1.97 -36.58
N SER A 19 19.65 2.56 -35.37
CA SER A 19 20.81 3.26 -34.80
C SER A 19 21.86 2.34 -34.15
N HIS A 20 21.67 1.03 -34.14
CA HIS A 20 22.52 0.02 -33.50
C HIS A 20 22.69 0.17 -31.98
N GLU A 21 21.90 1.02 -31.34
CA GLU A 21 21.91 1.23 -29.90
C GLU A 21 21.10 0.16 -29.17
N LEU A 22 21.66 -0.35 -28.06
CA LEU A 22 21.00 -1.33 -27.21
C LEU A 22 20.09 -0.60 -26.22
N ARG A 23 18.82 -0.98 -26.19
CA ARG A 23 17.86 -0.49 -25.20
C ARG A 23 17.60 -1.52 -24.11
N ILE A 24 17.69 -1.10 -22.85
CA ILE A 24 17.38 -1.93 -21.69
C ILE A 24 16.34 -1.20 -20.83
N GLY A 25 15.29 -1.88 -20.50
CA GLY A 25 14.25 -1.27 -19.64
C GLY A 25 12.89 -1.95 -19.76
N THR A 26 11.88 -1.23 -19.33
CA THR A 26 10.47 -1.56 -19.53
C THR A 26 9.93 -0.81 -20.75
N ARG A 27 8.67 -1.06 -21.14
CA ARG A 27 8.03 -0.29 -22.20
C ARG A 27 8.00 1.23 -21.95
N PHE A 28 7.99 1.65 -20.69
CA PHE A 28 7.80 3.05 -20.28
C PHE A 28 9.07 3.70 -19.70
N ARG A 29 10.04 2.90 -19.27
CA ARG A 29 11.33 3.36 -18.72
C ARG A 29 12.44 2.52 -19.34
N PHE A 30 13.36 3.16 -20.00
CA PHE A 30 14.51 2.50 -20.61
C PHE A 30 15.72 3.41 -20.60
N CYS A 31 16.91 2.82 -20.57
CA CYS A 31 18.15 3.47 -20.94
C CYS A 31 18.63 2.99 -22.31
N THR A 32 19.35 3.84 -23.00
CA THR A 32 19.98 3.52 -24.28
C THR A 32 21.48 3.42 -24.04
N LEU A 33 22.03 2.23 -24.28
CA LEU A 33 23.46 1.99 -24.09
C LEU A 33 24.22 2.24 -25.40
N PRO A 34 25.45 2.79 -25.31
CA PRO A 34 26.32 2.95 -26.47
C PRO A 34 26.57 1.65 -27.22
N ASN A 35 26.95 1.74 -28.50
CA ASN A 35 27.15 0.61 -29.40
C ASN A 35 28.12 -0.46 -28.90
N TYR A 36 29.13 -0.10 -28.10
CA TYR A 36 30.07 -1.08 -27.54
C TYR A 36 29.41 -2.09 -26.57
N TRP A 37 28.15 -1.82 -26.15
CA TRP A 37 27.34 -2.74 -25.38
C TRP A 37 26.41 -3.60 -26.23
N SER A 38 26.47 -3.56 -27.54
CA SER A 38 25.54 -4.24 -28.46
C SER A 38 25.89 -5.69 -28.77
N ASP A 39 26.98 -6.22 -28.26
CA ASP A 39 27.46 -7.57 -28.53
C ASP A 39 26.79 -8.67 -27.67
N LEU A 40 27.10 -9.94 -27.98
CA LEU A 40 26.62 -11.11 -27.24
C LEU A 40 27.12 -11.10 -25.76
N SER A 41 28.29 -10.55 -25.50
CA SER A 41 28.87 -10.47 -24.14
C SER A 41 27.98 -9.62 -23.23
N THR A 42 27.41 -8.56 -23.75
CA THR A 42 26.49 -7.69 -22.99
C THR A 42 25.21 -8.41 -22.63
N ARG A 43 24.64 -9.19 -23.55
CA ARG A 43 23.44 -9.98 -23.24
C ARG A 43 23.70 -10.98 -22.13
N HIS A 44 24.83 -11.67 -22.21
CA HIS A 44 25.25 -12.59 -21.15
C HIS A 44 25.47 -11.87 -19.83
N LEU A 45 26.11 -10.69 -19.84
CA LEU A 45 26.31 -9.87 -18.67
C LEU A 45 24.95 -9.47 -18.00
N ILE A 46 23.95 -9.11 -18.81
CA ILE A 46 22.63 -8.74 -18.32
C ILE A 46 21.93 -9.92 -17.63
N GLU A 47 22.07 -11.14 -18.16
CA GLU A 47 21.55 -12.36 -17.54
C GLU A 47 22.21 -12.66 -16.16
N LEU A 48 23.47 -12.24 -15.98
CA LEU A 48 24.17 -12.37 -14.71
C LEU A 48 23.69 -11.37 -13.64
N LEU A 49 22.96 -10.32 -14.02
CA LEU A 49 22.35 -9.35 -13.11
C LEU A 49 21.07 -9.92 -12.50
N ASN A 50 21.20 -10.98 -11.73
CA ASN A 50 20.07 -11.72 -11.11
C ASN A 50 20.07 -11.67 -9.57
N GLY A 51 20.91 -10.85 -8.95
CA GLY A 51 21.01 -10.71 -7.50
C GLY A 51 21.78 -11.80 -6.77
N GLN A 52 22.30 -12.80 -7.48
CA GLN A 52 23.04 -13.90 -6.87
C GLN A 52 24.54 -13.61 -6.69
N ARG A 53 25.11 -12.84 -7.60
CA ARG A 53 26.57 -12.60 -7.70
C ARG A 53 26.94 -11.18 -7.35
N THR A 54 28.10 -11.02 -6.75
CA THR A 54 28.72 -9.70 -6.54
C THR A 54 29.31 -9.15 -7.84
N LEU A 55 29.52 -7.84 -7.93
CA LEU A 55 30.13 -7.21 -9.10
C LEU A 55 31.46 -7.84 -9.53
N PRO A 56 32.42 -8.13 -8.63
CA PRO A 56 33.65 -8.84 -9.02
C PRO A 56 33.39 -10.23 -9.59
N ALA A 57 32.43 -10.98 -9.04
CA ALA A 57 32.09 -12.31 -9.53
C ALA A 57 31.41 -12.27 -10.91
N ILE A 58 30.56 -11.26 -11.15
CA ILE A 58 29.95 -11.01 -12.46
C ILE A 58 31.02 -10.69 -13.49
N ALA A 59 31.94 -9.79 -13.16
CA ALA A 59 33.06 -9.39 -14.03
C ALA A 59 33.91 -10.59 -14.42
N LEU A 60 34.23 -11.46 -13.46
CA LEU A 60 35.02 -12.68 -13.69
C LEU A 60 34.28 -13.65 -14.63
N VAL A 61 33.01 -13.91 -14.40
CA VAL A 61 32.20 -14.85 -15.21
C VAL A 61 31.95 -14.31 -16.62
N ALA A 62 31.70 -13.00 -16.75
CA ALA A 62 31.48 -12.36 -18.04
C ALA A 62 32.76 -12.11 -18.83
N GLY A 63 33.95 -12.22 -18.22
CA GLY A 63 35.24 -11.90 -18.85
C GLY A 63 35.39 -10.42 -19.19
N ILE A 64 34.73 -9.53 -18.41
CA ILE A 64 34.69 -8.09 -18.65
C ILE A 64 35.34 -7.37 -17.45
N PRO A 65 36.09 -6.26 -17.68
CA PRO A 65 36.67 -5.50 -16.57
C PRO A 65 35.62 -5.05 -15.54
N GLN A 66 35.92 -5.18 -14.25
CA GLN A 66 34.99 -4.80 -13.17
C GLN A 66 34.51 -3.36 -13.28
N ALA A 67 35.36 -2.45 -13.74
CA ALA A 67 34.99 -1.04 -13.94
C ALA A 67 33.89 -0.87 -14.99
N ALA A 68 33.89 -1.69 -16.05
CA ALA A 68 32.84 -1.66 -17.07
C ALA A 68 31.51 -2.22 -16.53
N VAL A 69 31.56 -3.31 -15.74
CA VAL A 69 30.37 -3.85 -15.07
C VAL A 69 29.77 -2.84 -14.10
N GLN A 70 30.63 -2.17 -13.33
CA GLN A 70 30.21 -1.09 -12.42
C GLN A 70 29.52 0.05 -13.19
N SER A 71 30.13 0.53 -14.28
CA SER A 71 29.57 1.59 -15.12
C SER A 71 28.19 1.23 -15.66
N LEU A 72 28.01 -0.01 -16.13
CA LEU A 72 26.70 -0.48 -16.58
C LEU A 72 25.67 -0.50 -15.46
N VAL A 73 26.05 -1.01 -14.30
CA VAL A 73 25.14 -1.08 -13.13
C VAL A 73 24.77 0.32 -12.65
N ASP A 74 25.72 1.25 -12.65
CA ASP A 74 25.47 2.65 -12.26
C ASP A 74 24.51 3.34 -13.24
N GLU A 75 24.66 3.08 -14.55
CA GLU A 75 23.76 3.58 -15.58
C GLU A 75 22.33 3.01 -15.42
N LEU A 76 22.22 1.70 -15.23
CA LEU A 76 20.94 1.05 -14.96
C LEU A 76 20.28 1.56 -13.66
N ALA A 77 21.10 1.83 -12.63
CA ALA A 77 20.63 2.38 -11.36
C ALA A 77 20.15 3.83 -11.48
N ALA A 78 20.81 4.64 -12.32
CA ALA A 78 20.40 6.01 -12.61
C ALA A 78 19.00 6.07 -13.26
N HIS A 79 18.66 5.04 -14.05
CA HIS A 79 17.34 4.90 -14.68
C HIS A 79 16.34 4.05 -13.87
N ASP A 80 16.69 3.68 -12.65
CA ASP A 80 15.85 2.88 -11.75
C ASP A 80 15.48 1.49 -12.34
N LEU A 81 16.41 0.85 -13.02
CA LEU A 81 16.21 -0.44 -13.71
C LEU A 81 16.84 -1.63 -12.97
N VAL A 82 17.62 -1.40 -11.91
CA VAL A 82 18.35 -2.43 -11.16
C VAL A 82 18.22 -2.22 -9.66
N ASP A 83 18.05 -3.32 -8.93
CA ASP A 83 18.17 -3.37 -7.48
C ASP A 83 19.61 -3.73 -7.10
N LEU A 84 20.23 -2.98 -6.20
CA LEU A 84 21.65 -3.18 -5.84
C LEU A 84 21.85 -4.19 -4.70
N HIS A 85 20.82 -4.40 -3.88
CA HIS A 85 20.90 -5.19 -2.65
C HIS A 85 19.67 -6.09 -2.49
N ARG A 86 19.34 -6.88 -3.51
CA ARG A 86 18.21 -7.79 -3.40
C ARG A 86 18.46 -8.83 -2.31
N THR A 87 17.73 -8.72 -1.20
CA THR A 87 17.82 -9.68 -0.11
C THR A 87 16.99 -10.92 -0.46
N PRO A 88 17.52 -12.15 -0.32
CA PRO A 88 16.73 -13.36 -0.47
C PRO A 88 15.53 -13.37 0.50
N ILE A 89 14.38 -13.90 0.07
CA ILE A 89 13.15 -13.94 0.88
C ILE A 89 13.30 -14.85 2.11
N THR A 90 14.30 -15.70 2.13
CA THR A 90 14.59 -16.62 3.24
C THR A 90 14.83 -15.98 4.60
N TYR A 91 14.96 -14.65 4.68
CA TYR A 91 15.20 -13.92 5.93
C TYR A 91 14.09 -12.91 6.17
N LEU A 92 12.89 -13.38 6.49
CA LEU A 92 11.85 -12.53 7.04
C LEU A 92 12.16 -12.26 8.51
N ARG A 93 12.21 -11.00 8.89
CA ARG A 93 12.40 -10.57 10.27
C ARG A 93 11.05 -10.39 10.95
N ARG A 94 10.81 -11.11 12.02
CA ARG A 94 9.62 -10.99 12.85
C ARG A 94 9.96 -10.25 14.12
N TYR A 95 9.15 -9.25 14.47
CA TYR A 95 9.20 -8.69 15.81
C TYR A 95 8.55 -9.69 16.77
N ASN A 96 9.35 -10.21 17.70
CA ASN A 96 8.85 -11.05 18.78
C ASN A 96 8.51 -10.15 19.99
N PRO A 97 7.22 -9.93 20.29
CA PRO A 97 6.81 -9.06 21.40
C PRO A 97 7.18 -9.60 22.78
N GLU A 98 7.34 -10.92 22.92
CA GLU A 98 7.73 -11.55 24.19
C GLU A 98 9.21 -11.31 24.52
N LEU A 99 10.05 -11.20 23.51
CA LEU A 99 11.48 -10.97 23.62
C LEU A 99 11.90 -9.52 23.35
N GLY A 100 10.94 -8.66 22.92
CA GLY A 100 11.18 -7.26 22.62
C GLY A 100 12.22 -7.02 21.52
N ARG A 101 12.50 -8.01 20.67
CA ARG A 101 13.51 -7.95 19.60
C ARG A 101 12.98 -8.45 18.27
N ILE A 102 13.65 -8.03 17.19
CA ILE A 102 13.42 -8.56 15.85
C ILE A 102 14.20 -9.86 15.72
N GLU A 103 13.50 -10.95 15.43
CA GLU A 103 14.09 -12.26 15.13
C GLU A 103 14.05 -12.52 13.64
N ASP A 104 15.09 -13.16 13.14
CA ASP A 104 15.12 -13.72 11.80
C ASP A 104 14.27 -15.00 11.84
N VAL A 105 13.06 -14.93 11.30
CA VAL A 105 12.17 -16.07 11.18
C VAL A 105 12.28 -16.60 9.76
N ASN A 106 12.56 -17.88 9.67
CA ASN A 106 12.40 -18.62 8.44
C ASN A 106 10.89 -18.90 8.30
N ASP A 107 10.12 -17.95 7.77
CA ASP A 107 8.66 -18.14 7.57
C ASP A 107 8.36 -19.37 6.68
N LEU A 108 9.38 -19.92 6.01
CA LEU A 108 9.29 -21.18 5.26
C LEU A 108 9.26 -22.41 6.17
N ASP A 109 9.85 -22.34 7.37
CA ASP A 109 9.85 -23.48 8.33
C ASP A 109 8.48 -23.64 9.00
N GLU A 110 7.62 -22.61 9.00
CA GLU A 110 6.23 -22.69 9.46
C GLU A 110 5.28 -23.22 8.38
N LEU A 111 5.70 -23.29 7.12
CA LEU A 111 4.91 -23.79 6.01
C LEU A 111 5.23 -25.28 5.82
N THR A 112 4.35 -26.14 6.31
CA THR A 112 4.46 -27.60 6.20
C THR A 112 4.17 -28.15 4.80
N ASP A 113 3.83 -27.27 3.84
CA ASP A 113 3.44 -27.60 2.48
C ASP A 113 4.24 -26.76 1.47
N ASP A 114 4.99 -27.43 0.58
CA ASP A 114 5.79 -26.80 -0.48
C ASP A 114 4.96 -25.86 -1.37
N TYR A 115 3.70 -26.20 -1.63
CA TYR A 115 2.78 -25.37 -2.41
C TYR A 115 2.43 -24.06 -1.68
N ALA A 116 2.20 -24.12 -0.38
CA ALA A 116 1.92 -22.91 0.42
C ALA A 116 3.13 -22.00 0.47
N ALA A 117 4.33 -22.56 0.61
CA ALA A 117 5.59 -21.80 0.58
C ALA A 117 5.79 -21.10 -0.78
N GLU A 118 5.60 -21.81 -1.89
CA GLU A 118 5.72 -21.24 -3.23
C GLU A 118 4.68 -20.15 -3.49
N SER A 119 3.44 -20.36 -3.08
CA SER A 119 2.35 -19.38 -3.19
C SER A 119 2.65 -18.11 -2.41
N PHE A 120 3.14 -18.23 -1.17
CA PHE A 120 3.56 -17.11 -0.35
C PHE A 120 4.68 -16.32 -1.03
N MET A 121 5.72 -17.01 -1.52
CA MET A 121 6.86 -16.40 -2.19
C MET A 121 6.44 -15.60 -3.43
N ARG A 122 5.55 -16.16 -4.24
CA ARG A 122 5.01 -15.46 -5.43
C ARG A 122 4.23 -14.21 -5.06
N ARG A 123 3.39 -14.27 -4.03
CA ARG A 123 2.62 -13.11 -3.54
C ARG A 123 3.54 -12.02 -3.00
N MET A 124 4.53 -12.39 -2.20
CA MET A 124 5.53 -11.48 -1.66
C MET A 124 6.34 -10.80 -2.76
N ASP A 125 6.77 -11.54 -3.78
CA ASP A 125 7.53 -10.99 -4.91
C ASP A 125 6.71 -9.97 -5.72
N ILE A 126 5.42 -10.17 -5.90
CA ILE A 126 4.54 -9.21 -6.59
C ILE A 126 4.50 -7.87 -5.83
N GLU A 127 4.28 -7.92 -4.52
CA GLU A 127 4.23 -6.71 -3.69
C GLU A 127 5.60 -6.00 -3.65
N CYS A 128 6.69 -6.75 -3.48
CA CYS A 128 8.03 -6.19 -3.51
C CYS A 128 8.37 -5.53 -4.84
N ASN A 129 8.03 -6.18 -5.96
CA ASN A 129 8.26 -5.61 -7.29
C ASN A 129 7.44 -4.33 -7.51
N ALA A 130 6.19 -4.27 -7.01
CA ALA A 130 5.38 -3.05 -7.07
C ALA A 130 6.04 -1.89 -6.31
N VAL A 131 6.60 -2.14 -5.12
CA VAL A 131 7.34 -1.15 -4.33
C VAL A 131 8.57 -0.68 -5.08
N THR A 132 9.41 -1.59 -5.55
CA THR A 132 10.70 -1.26 -6.17
C THR A 132 10.52 -0.39 -7.41
N HIS A 133 9.47 -0.64 -8.22
CA HIS A 133 9.15 0.21 -9.38
C HIS A 133 8.55 1.57 -9.02
N ASN A 134 7.95 1.68 -7.84
CA ASN A 134 7.23 2.88 -7.44
C ASN A 134 8.07 3.82 -6.56
N VAL A 135 8.91 3.27 -5.69
CA VAL A 135 9.67 4.01 -4.68
C VAL A 135 11.13 4.23 -5.08
N GLY A 136 11.60 3.55 -6.13
CA GLY A 136 13.02 3.58 -6.51
C GLY A 136 13.88 2.89 -5.46
N ASP A 137 13.35 1.91 -4.77
CA ASP A 137 14.04 1.15 -3.73
C ASP A 137 15.12 0.25 -4.35
N ARG A 138 16.22 0.07 -3.63
CA ARG A 138 17.40 -0.69 -4.10
C ARG A 138 17.54 -2.05 -3.44
N ASP A 139 16.66 -2.40 -2.50
CA ASP A 139 16.64 -3.69 -1.80
C ASP A 139 15.61 -4.68 -2.39
N GLY A 140 14.98 -4.32 -3.50
CA GLY A 140 13.92 -5.09 -4.13
C GLY A 140 12.56 -4.93 -3.45
N GLY A 141 12.34 -3.83 -2.72
CA GLY A 141 11.06 -3.48 -2.09
C GLY A 141 10.74 -4.21 -0.80
N ARG A 142 11.67 -5.03 -0.32
CA ARG A 142 11.40 -5.95 0.80
C ARG A 142 11.25 -5.27 2.14
N THR A 143 12.15 -4.34 2.45
CA THR A 143 12.08 -3.59 3.70
C THR A 143 10.75 -2.85 3.81
N ALA A 144 10.32 -2.20 2.73
CA ALA A 144 9.04 -1.48 2.72
C ALA A 144 7.85 -2.42 2.97
N VAL A 145 7.77 -3.56 2.26
CA VAL A 145 6.66 -4.52 2.44
C VAL A 145 6.68 -5.12 3.85
N LEU A 146 7.86 -5.42 4.41
CA LEU A 146 7.98 -5.90 5.79
C LEU A 146 7.58 -4.85 6.82
N GLU A 147 7.91 -3.57 6.59
CA GLU A 147 7.52 -2.48 7.49
C GLU A 147 6.01 -2.24 7.53
N ARG A 148 5.26 -2.59 6.47
CA ARG A 148 3.79 -2.53 6.45
C ARG A 148 3.16 -3.41 7.53
N ARG A 149 3.81 -4.51 7.94
CA ARG A 149 3.38 -5.37 9.06
C ARG A 149 3.23 -4.58 10.37
N ASN A 150 4.08 -3.59 10.57
CA ASN A 150 4.15 -2.75 11.77
C ASN A 150 3.43 -1.41 11.60
N PHE A 151 2.44 -1.36 10.68
CA PHE A 151 1.64 -0.18 10.43
C PHE A 151 0.17 -0.45 10.76
N PRO A 152 -0.22 -0.38 12.06
CA PRO A 152 -1.58 -0.67 12.50
C PRO A 152 -2.59 0.35 11.97
N ILE A 153 -3.65 -0.16 11.34
CA ILE A 153 -4.72 0.61 10.71
C ILE A 153 -6.04 0.29 11.38
N LEU A 154 -6.74 1.32 11.84
CA LEU A 154 -8.10 1.21 12.33
C LEU A 154 -9.07 1.81 11.32
N ILE A 155 -9.99 1.00 10.79
CA ILE A 155 -11.04 1.46 9.90
C ILE A 155 -12.32 1.70 10.71
N PHE A 156 -12.81 2.92 10.68
CA PHE A 156 -13.99 3.36 11.39
C PHE A 156 -15.18 3.43 10.43
N GLY A 157 -16.17 2.55 10.60
CA GLY A 157 -17.32 2.46 9.71
C GLY A 157 -17.70 1.04 9.35
N ALA A 158 -18.62 0.91 8.39
CA ALA A 158 -19.12 -0.37 7.90
C ALA A 158 -19.54 -0.25 6.43
N GLY A 159 -19.78 -1.38 5.76
CA GLY A 159 -20.26 -1.44 4.40
C GLY A 159 -19.23 -1.95 3.40
N LYS A 160 -19.57 -1.91 2.12
CA LYS A 160 -18.77 -2.49 1.03
C LYS A 160 -17.34 -1.93 0.95
N ILE A 161 -17.18 -0.60 1.12
CA ILE A 161 -15.85 0.03 1.08
C ILE A 161 -14.97 -0.53 2.19
N VAL A 162 -15.49 -0.63 3.43
CA VAL A 162 -14.75 -1.16 4.59
C VAL A 162 -14.32 -2.61 4.34
N ASN A 163 -15.25 -3.46 3.91
CA ASN A 163 -15.00 -4.87 3.66
C ASN A 163 -13.93 -5.08 2.59
N SER A 164 -14.02 -4.34 1.49
CA SER A 164 -13.05 -4.37 0.39
C SER A 164 -11.68 -3.85 0.83
N LEU A 165 -11.65 -2.74 1.58
CA LEU A 165 -10.41 -2.11 2.05
C LEU A 165 -9.63 -3.02 2.99
N ILE A 166 -10.31 -3.73 3.91
CA ILE A 166 -9.68 -4.71 4.79
C ILE A 166 -8.99 -5.79 3.97
N GLY A 167 -9.70 -6.37 3.00
CA GLY A 167 -9.13 -7.43 2.17
C GLY A 167 -7.93 -6.97 1.34
N VAL A 168 -8.03 -5.79 0.71
CA VAL A 168 -6.94 -5.24 -0.11
C VAL A 168 -5.72 -4.90 0.73
N LEU A 169 -5.89 -4.21 1.85
CA LEU A 169 -4.77 -3.85 2.74
C LEU A 169 -4.08 -5.10 3.32
N SER A 170 -4.88 -6.10 3.75
CA SER A 170 -4.31 -7.36 4.24
C SER A 170 -3.51 -8.11 3.17
N ALA A 171 -4.01 -8.11 1.92
CA ALA A 171 -3.31 -8.70 0.78
C ALA A 171 -2.01 -7.94 0.43
N SER A 172 -1.96 -6.63 0.69
CA SER A 172 -0.80 -5.78 0.43
C SER A 172 0.23 -5.76 1.57
N GLY A 173 0.11 -6.63 2.56
CA GLY A 173 1.11 -6.82 3.62
C GLY A 173 0.84 -6.09 4.93
N PHE A 174 -0.32 -5.44 5.10
CA PHE A 174 -0.70 -4.86 6.39
C PHE A 174 -1.27 -5.96 7.30
N SER A 175 -0.53 -6.33 8.34
CA SER A 175 -0.96 -7.40 9.26
C SER A 175 -1.96 -6.92 10.31
N GLU A 176 -1.89 -5.65 10.71
CA GLU A 176 -2.71 -5.08 11.77
C GLU A 176 -3.81 -4.18 11.16
N VAL A 177 -4.78 -4.79 10.47
CA VAL A 177 -5.96 -4.08 9.95
C VAL A 177 -7.18 -4.54 10.73
N SER A 178 -7.86 -3.60 11.37
CA SER A 178 -9.11 -3.87 12.08
C SER A 178 -10.18 -2.85 11.76
N SER A 179 -11.44 -3.21 12.00
CA SER A 179 -12.54 -2.25 11.88
C SER A 179 -13.36 -2.17 13.15
N VAL A 180 -13.82 -0.95 13.42
CA VAL A 180 -14.78 -0.66 14.48
C VAL A 180 -16.01 -0.05 13.86
N ASN A 181 -17.14 -0.71 14.04
CA ASN A 181 -18.42 -0.15 13.62
C ASN A 181 -18.91 0.79 14.71
N ARG A 182 -19.27 1.99 14.31
CA ARG A 182 -19.89 2.97 15.19
C ARG A 182 -21.34 2.60 15.41
N VAL A 183 -21.59 1.77 16.39
CA VAL A 183 -22.93 1.35 16.66
C VAL A 183 -23.51 2.12 17.83
N SER A 184 -24.60 2.83 17.54
CA SER A 184 -25.68 2.87 18.50
C SER A 184 -26.11 1.43 18.77
N SER A 185 -26.39 1.07 20.00
CA SER A 185 -26.73 -0.23 20.55
C SER A 185 -27.82 -1.07 19.89
N LYS A 186 -28.08 -0.91 18.59
CA LYS A 186 -29.06 -1.70 17.83
C LYS A 186 -28.38 -2.86 17.11
N ASP A 187 -28.80 -4.06 17.42
CA ASP A 187 -28.28 -5.37 17.00
C ASP A 187 -28.02 -5.55 15.51
N SER A 188 -28.79 -4.84 14.63
CA SER A 188 -28.70 -5.00 13.16
C SER A 188 -27.39 -4.57 12.54
N SER A 189 -26.62 -3.69 13.19
CA SER A 189 -25.34 -3.21 12.67
C SER A 189 -24.17 -4.14 13.00
N LEU A 190 -24.39 -5.13 13.85
CA LEU A 190 -23.41 -6.16 14.22
C LEU A 190 -23.41 -7.33 13.23
N LYS A 191 -24.39 -7.38 12.33
CA LYS A 191 -24.54 -8.43 11.32
C LYS A 191 -24.27 -7.88 9.91
N ILE A 192 -23.87 -8.79 9.03
CA ILE A 192 -23.76 -8.52 7.59
C ILE A 192 -25.18 -8.40 7.02
N SER A 193 -25.43 -7.35 6.23
CA SER A 193 -26.67 -7.10 5.51
C SER A 193 -26.53 -7.39 4.02
N GLU A 194 -27.63 -7.45 3.29
CA GLU A 194 -27.63 -7.52 1.82
C GLU A 194 -26.86 -6.34 1.19
N GLY A 195 -26.91 -5.17 1.81
CA GLY A 195 -26.16 -3.98 1.38
C GLY A 195 -24.65 -4.12 1.51
N ASP A 196 -24.12 -5.07 2.28
CA ASP A 196 -22.69 -5.32 2.45
C ASP A 196 -22.12 -6.25 1.36
N VAL A 197 -22.99 -6.92 0.59
CA VAL A 197 -22.55 -7.88 -0.42
C VAL A 197 -21.83 -7.15 -1.55
N ALA A 198 -20.53 -7.50 -1.71
CA ALA A 198 -19.68 -7.00 -2.77
C ALA A 198 -18.81 -8.14 -3.29
N GLY A 199 -18.65 -8.21 -4.59
CA GLY A 199 -17.87 -9.27 -5.23
C GLY A 199 -16.47 -9.42 -4.65
N GLY A 200 -16.08 -10.65 -4.33
CA GLY A 200 -14.74 -11.02 -3.89
C GLY A 200 -14.52 -11.01 -2.37
N PHE A 201 -15.26 -10.22 -1.58
CA PHE A 201 -15.03 -10.12 -0.13
C PHE A 201 -16.21 -10.66 0.70
N VAL A 202 -17.38 -10.12 0.52
CA VAL A 202 -18.61 -10.56 1.20
C VAL A 202 -19.58 -11.15 0.21
N GLY A 203 -19.99 -12.38 0.42
CA GLY A 203 -20.96 -13.09 -0.42
C GLY A 203 -22.34 -13.21 0.23
N LYS A 204 -23.32 -13.68 -0.54
CA LYS A 204 -24.69 -13.93 -0.04
C LYS A 204 -24.74 -14.88 1.18
N LYS A 205 -23.79 -15.85 1.26
CA LYS A 205 -23.68 -16.79 2.36
C LYS A 205 -23.33 -16.12 3.71
N ASP A 206 -22.77 -14.93 3.66
CA ASP A 206 -22.30 -14.20 4.83
C ASP A 206 -23.39 -13.32 5.45
N VAL A 207 -24.50 -13.11 4.69
CA VAL A 207 -25.64 -12.31 5.17
C VAL A 207 -26.25 -12.94 6.43
N GLY A 208 -26.48 -12.08 7.43
CA GLY A 208 -26.95 -12.50 8.75
C GLY A 208 -25.87 -12.97 9.71
N GLN A 209 -24.66 -13.25 9.24
CA GLN A 209 -23.54 -13.61 10.10
C GLN A 209 -23.01 -12.40 10.89
N SER A 210 -22.26 -12.70 11.97
CA SER A 210 -21.55 -11.66 12.75
C SER A 210 -20.56 -10.91 11.85
N ARG A 211 -20.70 -9.58 11.78
CA ARG A 211 -19.79 -8.72 11.03
C ARG A 211 -18.34 -8.90 11.46
N LYS A 212 -18.09 -9.00 12.77
CA LYS A 212 -16.75 -9.22 13.31
C LYS A 212 -16.13 -10.50 12.76
N LYS A 213 -16.88 -11.60 12.78
CA LYS A 213 -16.42 -12.90 12.27
C LYS A 213 -16.09 -12.83 10.78
N VAL A 214 -16.99 -12.27 9.97
CA VAL A 214 -16.78 -12.17 8.52
C VAL A 214 -15.58 -11.28 8.19
N ILE A 215 -15.37 -10.19 8.91
CA ILE A 215 -14.21 -9.32 8.75
C ILE A 215 -12.90 -10.05 9.09
N GLU A 216 -12.89 -10.81 10.18
CA GLU A 216 -11.74 -11.66 10.55
C GLU A 216 -11.45 -12.69 9.45
N GLU A 217 -12.48 -13.36 8.92
CA GLU A 217 -12.34 -14.28 7.79
C GLU A 217 -11.82 -13.63 6.50
N ILE A 218 -12.31 -12.41 6.17
CA ILE A 218 -11.79 -11.63 5.03
C ILE A 218 -10.31 -11.35 5.20
N ARG A 219 -9.93 -10.83 6.37
CA ARG A 219 -8.53 -10.52 6.69
C ARG A 219 -7.67 -11.77 6.56
N ASP A 220 -8.03 -12.85 7.25
CA ASP A 220 -7.21 -14.05 7.36
C ASP A 220 -7.01 -14.75 6.00
N ARG A 221 -8.05 -14.85 5.16
CA ARG A 221 -7.92 -15.41 3.80
C ARG A 221 -7.17 -14.52 2.81
N SER A 222 -7.14 -13.19 3.06
CA SER A 222 -6.47 -12.24 2.17
C SER A 222 -5.05 -11.95 2.61
N ALA A 223 -4.71 -12.16 3.88
CA ALA A 223 -3.45 -11.77 4.47
C ALA A 223 -2.23 -12.28 3.69
N LEU A 224 -1.27 -11.39 3.45
CA LEU A 224 0.02 -11.76 2.91
C LEU A 224 0.87 -12.45 3.98
N PHE A 225 0.80 -11.97 5.21
CA PHE A 225 1.52 -12.54 6.35
C PHE A 225 0.53 -13.14 7.35
N SER A 226 0.90 -14.28 7.93
CA SER A 226 0.17 -14.81 9.08
C SER A 226 0.18 -13.79 10.21
N SER A 227 -0.99 -13.39 10.71
CA SER A 227 -1.11 -12.39 11.74
C SER A 227 -1.54 -13.01 13.06
N PRO A 228 -0.85 -12.78 14.18
CA PRO A 228 -1.46 -12.91 15.48
C PRO A 228 -2.65 -11.95 15.55
N LYS A 229 -3.68 -12.26 16.36
CA LYS A 229 -4.87 -11.41 16.52
C LYS A 229 -4.44 -9.96 16.75
N PRO A 230 -4.93 -9.00 15.95
CA PRO A 230 -4.47 -7.63 16.05
C PRO A 230 -4.86 -7.04 17.40
N LEU A 231 -3.89 -6.78 18.24
CA LEU A 231 -4.00 -5.92 19.42
C LEU A 231 -3.65 -4.49 18.97
N ILE A 232 -4.63 -3.76 18.42
CA ILE A 232 -4.41 -2.35 18.08
C ILE A 232 -4.53 -1.54 19.35
N ASN A 233 -3.44 -1.41 20.06
CA ASN A 233 -3.38 -0.52 21.23
C ASN A 233 -3.32 0.96 20.82
N LYS A 234 -2.65 1.26 19.68
CA LYS A 234 -2.58 2.61 19.14
C LYS A 234 -2.42 2.54 17.61
N PRO A 235 -3.44 2.90 16.82
CA PRO A 235 -3.34 2.92 15.37
C PRO A 235 -2.36 4.01 14.90
N LYS A 236 -1.57 3.73 13.87
CA LYS A 236 -0.78 4.73 13.15
C LYS A 236 -1.65 5.55 12.21
N LEU A 237 -2.77 4.98 11.77
CA LEU A 237 -3.73 5.62 10.88
C LEU A 237 -5.14 5.17 11.24
N ILE A 238 -6.07 6.12 11.30
CA ILE A 238 -7.50 5.84 11.30
C ILE A 238 -8.06 6.21 9.92
N ILE A 239 -8.88 5.32 9.34
CA ILE A 239 -9.63 5.60 8.11
C ILE A 239 -11.10 5.67 8.49
N SER A 240 -11.69 6.85 8.42
CA SER A 240 -13.09 7.06 8.80
C SER A 240 -13.99 7.02 7.57
N ILE A 241 -14.76 5.94 7.41
CA ILE A 241 -15.73 5.77 6.34
C ILE A 241 -17.10 6.24 6.84
N GLY A 242 -17.57 7.35 6.29
CA GLY A 242 -18.75 8.08 6.74
C GLY A 242 -18.38 9.13 7.79
N ASN A 243 -19.41 9.87 8.27
CA ASN A 243 -19.21 11.00 9.17
C ASN A 243 -18.96 10.53 10.62
N PRO A 244 -17.75 10.71 11.16
CA PRO A 244 -17.47 10.40 12.57
C PRO A 244 -18.16 11.41 13.50
N SER A 245 -18.38 11.05 14.80
CA SER A 245 -18.90 12.03 15.75
C SER A 245 -17.89 13.10 16.06
N PRO A 246 -18.35 14.28 16.46
CA PRO A 246 -17.47 15.32 17.00
C PRO A 246 -16.55 14.80 18.10
N ASP A 247 -17.05 13.96 19.01
CA ASP A 247 -16.26 13.36 20.09
C ASP A 247 -15.15 12.44 19.58
N SER A 248 -15.43 11.68 18.48
CA SER A 248 -14.41 10.82 17.88
C SER A 248 -13.31 11.66 17.23
N LEU A 249 -13.68 12.68 16.48
CA LEU A 249 -12.73 13.62 15.87
C LEU A 249 -11.88 14.32 16.92
N GLN A 250 -12.51 14.83 17.98
CA GLN A 250 -11.81 15.48 19.08
C GLN A 250 -10.82 14.51 19.76
N ARG A 251 -11.24 13.27 20.02
CA ARG A 251 -10.36 12.25 20.60
C ARG A 251 -9.15 11.99 19.72
N TRP A 252 -9.33 11.77 18.40
CA TRP A 252 -8.21 11.52 17.47
C TRP A 252 -7.24 12.69 17.40
N MET A 253 -7.76 13.93 17.47
CA MET A 253 -6.92 15.14 17.55
C MET A 253 -6.12 15.17 18.85
N MET A 254 -6.75 14.90 19.99
CA MET A 254 -6.09 14.89 21.32
C MET A 254 -5.06 13.77 21.45
N GLU A 255 -5.33 12.59 20.90
CA GLU A 255 -4.43 11.44 20.88
C GLU A 255 -3.29 11.58 19.83
N ASN A 256 -3.26 12.68 19.10
CA ASN A 256 -2.32 12.94 18.01
C ASN A 256 -2.29 11.80 16.99
N THR A 257 -3.48 11.27 16.63
CA THR A 257 -3.61 10.15 15.70
C THR A 257 -3.97 10.65 14.30
N PRO A 258 -3.14 10.39 13.30
CA PRO A 258 -3.46 10.69 11.90
C PRO A 258 -4.76 10.00 11.46
N HIS A 259 -5.61 10.73 10.72
CA HIS A 259 -6.86 10.15 10.26
C HIS A 259 -7.27 10.66 8.88
N LEU A 260 -7.67 9.72 8.01
CA LEU A 260 -8.21 9.98 6.68
C LEU A 260 -9.73 10.04 6.75
N LEU A 261 -10.31 11.12 6.28
CA LEU A 261 -11.76 11.29 6.22
C LEU A 261 -12.29 10.79 4.88
N VAL A 262 -13.36 10.00 4.90
CA VAL A 262 -14.06 9.54 3.71
C VAL A 262 -15.54 9.78 3.90
N ASP A 263 -16.10 10.69 3.13
CA ASP A 263 -17.51 11.05 3.19
C ASP A 263 -18.27 10.48 2.00
N ILE A 264 -19.52 10.05 2.23
CA ILE A 264 -20.41 9.45 1.22
C ILE A 264 -21.69 10.28 1.15
N PRO A 265 -21.64 11.44 0.46
CA PRO A 265 -22.80 12.34 0.39
C PRO A 265 -23.95 11.72 -0.40
N THR A 266 -23.67 10.95 -1.44
CA THR A 266 -24.67 10.27 -2.27
C THR A 266 -24.22 8.86 -2.66
N PRO A 267 -25.10 7.97 -3.13
CA PRO A 267 -24.70 6.65 -3.64
C PRO A 267 -23.76 6.68 -4.85
N SER A 268 -23.66 7.82 -5.52
CA SER A 268 -22.87 8.03 -6.74
C SER A 268 -21.67 8.94 -6.55
N GLU A 269 -21.45 9.44 -5.33
CA GLU A 269 -20.34 10.35 -5.01
C GLU A 269 -19.68 9.98 -3.67
N VAL A 270 -18.36 9.99 -3.66
CA VAL A 270 -17.55 9.75 -2.47
C VAL A 270 -16.43 10.76 -2.45
N ARG A 271 -16.30 11.49 -1.35
CA ARG A 271 -15.15 12.37 -1.07
C ARG A 271 -14.13 11.62 -0.24
N VAL A 272 -12.93 11.44 -0.76
CA VAL A 272 -11.79 10.87 -0.04
C VAL A 272 -10.82 12.01 0.33
N GLY A 273 -10.46 12.10 1.59
CA GLY A 273 -9.66 13.20 2.15
C GLY A 273 -10.50 14.27 2.86
N PRO A 274 -9.81 15.19 3.56
CA PRO A 274 -8.36 15.22 3.70
C PRO A 274 -7.80 14.17 4.66
N LEU A 275 -6.51 13.87 4.49
CA LEU A 275 -5.72 13.23 5.55
C LEU A 275 -5.37 14.32 6.58
N VAL A 276 -5.86 14.12 7.79
CA VAL A 276 -5.60 15.00 8.91
C VAL A 276 -4.41 14.48 9.71
N ILE A 277 -3.36 15.31 9.78
CA ILE A 277 -2.25 15.13 10.71
C ILE A 277 -2.41 16.20 11.79
N PRO A 278 -2.78 15.81 13.05
CA PRO A 278 -3.05 16.77 14.11
C PRO A 278 -1.92 17.80 14.28
N GLY A 279 -2.29 19.07 14.39
CA GLY A 279 -1.35 20.19 14.52
C GLY A 279 -0.62 20.58 13.21
N LYS A 280 -0.65 19.76 12.15
CA LYS A 280 0.13 20.00 10.92
C LYS A 280 -0.70 20.24 9.67
N SER A 281 -1.91 19.70 9.61
CA SER A 281 -2.79 19.84 8.45
C SER A 281 -4.18 20.35 8.84
N PRO A 282 -5.01 20.82 7.89
CA PRO A 282 -6.39 21.18 8.15
C PRO A 282 -7.15 20.01 8.76
N CYS A 283 -7.87 20.25 9.85
CA CYS A 283 -8.72 19.25 10.49
C CYS A 283 -10.16 19.29 9.92
N ALA A 284 -11.00 18.34 10.29
CA ALA A 284 -12.39 18.29 9.85
C ALA A 284 -13.16 19.59 10.11
N ARG A 285 -12.90 20.27 11.25
CA ARG A 285 -13.52 21.56 11.56
C ARG A 285 -13.05 22.67 10.60
N CYS A 286 -11.78 22.66 10.17
CA CYS A 286 -11.29 23.61 9.16
C CYS A 286 -12.08 23.46 7.85
N VAL A 287 -12.30 22.23 7.42
CA VAL A 287 -13.08 21.92 6.22
C VAL A 287 -14.52 22.46 6.35
N HIS A 288 -15.21 22.14 7.44
CA HIS A 288 -16.59 22.62 7.66
C HIS A 288 -16.69 24.14 7.72
N LEU A 289 -15.72 24.80 8.36
CA LEU A 289 -15.70 26.27 8.41
C LEU A 289 -15.46 26.89 7.04
N ALA A 290 -14.61 26.26 6.21
CA ALA A 290 -14.36 26.71 4.85
C ALA A 290 -15.56 26.50 3.92
N GLU A 291 -16.30 25.38 4.09
CA GLU A 291 -17.53 25.08 3.34
C GLU A 291 -18.71 25.94 3.79
N GLY A 292 -18.67 26.51 4.99
CA GLY A 292 -19.80 27.26 5.56
C GLY A 292 -21.04 26.38 5.86
N ILE A 293 -20.86 25.08 5.90
CA ILE A 293 -21.94 24.09 6.07
C ILE A 293 -21.80 23.45 7.45
N ALA A 294 -22.92 23.30 8.17
CA ALA A 294 -22.96 22.52 9.39
C ALA A 294 -22.65 21.05 9.10
N MET A 295 -21.97 20.34 10.04
CA MET A 295 -21.71 18.91 9.88
C MET A 295 -23.01 18.17 9.55
N PRO A 296 -23.10 17.47 8.42
CA PRO A 296 -24.32 16.76 8.06
C PRO A 296 -24.57 15.65 9.07
N ILE A 297 -25.83 15.49 9.45
CA ILE A 297 -26.26 14.31 10.20
C ILE A 297 -26.02 13.10 9.29
N SER A 298 -25.23 12.13 9.78
CA SER A 298 -24.84 10.95 9.03
C SER A 298 -26.07 10.23 8.43
N GLN A 299 -26.32 10.40 7.13
CA GLN A 299 -27.17 9.50 6.38
C GLN A 299 -26.31 8.32 5.92
N LYS A 300 -26.81 7.10 6.16
CA LYS A 300 -26.17 5.90 5.63
C LYS A 300 -26.44 5.84 4.12
N CYS A 301 -25.49 6.27 3.32
CA CYS A 301 -25.51 6.05 1.89
C CYS A 301 -24.70 4.79 1.55
N GLU A 302 -25.32 3.90 0.78
CA GLU A 302 -24.66 2.72 0.25
C GLU A 302 -24.24 2.99 -1.20
N VAL A 303 -23.02 2.65 -1.54
CA VAL A 303 -22.48 2.77 -2.91
C VAL A 303 -22.59 1.45 -3.67
N SER A 304 -22.56 1.51 -5.01
CA SER A 304 -22.56 0.30 -5.84
C SER A 304 -21.31 -0.55 -5.60
N ALA A 305 -21.38 -1.84 -5.94
CA ALA A 305 -20.27 -2.78 -5.69
C ALA A 305 -18.99 -2.36 -6.43
N ALA A 306 -19.07 -2.05 -7.73
CA ALA A 306 -17.93 -1.63 -8.52
C ALA A 306 -17.32 -0.32 -8.01
N PHE A 307 -18.16 0.66 -7.65
CA PHE A 307 -17.70 1.95 -7.15
C PHE A 307 -17.04 1.81 -5.77
N SER A 308 -17.63 0.99 -4.87
CA SER A 308 -17.05 0.73 -3.56
C SER A 308 -15.64 0.10 -3.65
N LEU A 309 -15.45 -0.82 -4.60
CA LEU A 309 -14.15 -1.44 -4.84
C LEU A 309 -13.13 -0.45 -5.39
N SER A 310 -13.55 0.41 -6.33
CA SER A 310 -12.70 1.49 -6.86
C SER A 310 -12.24 2.43 -5.74
N ILE A 311 -13.16 2.88 -4.88
CA ILE A 311 -12.83 3.76 -3.74
C ILE A 311 -11.91 3.06 -2.75
N ALA A 312 -12.18 1.80 -2.40
CA ALA A 312 -11.31 1.04 -1.53
C ALA A 312 -9.89 0.90 -2.11
N SER A 313 -9.77 0.71 -3.43
CA SER A 313 -8.49 0.59 -4.12
C SER A 313 -7.69 1.89 -4.09
N VAL A 314 -8.31 3.05 -4.37
CA VAL A 314 -7.58 4.34 -4.33
C VAL A 314 -7.15 4.71 -2.90
N ILE A 315 -7.97 4.39 -1.90
CA ILE A 315 -7.59 4.56 -0.50
C ILE A 315 -6.40 3.65 -0.15
N ALA A 316 -6.46 2.37 -0.54
CA ALA A 316 -5.39 1.42 -0.26
C ALA A 316 -4.05 1.84 -0.90
N LEU A 317 -4.08 2.32 -2.15
CA LEU A 317 -2.88 2.83 -2.83
C LEU A 317 -2.25 4.03 -2.09
N ASP A 318 -3.05 4.94 -1.55
CA ASP A 318 -2.54 6.07 -0.77
C ASP A 318 -1.98 5.61 0.59
N VAL A 319 -2.65 4.67 1.26
CA VAL A 319 -2.15 4.08 2.51
C VAL A 319 -0.81 3.36 2.30
N ILE A 320 -0.66 2.64 1.20
CA ILE A 320 0.61 2.03 0.80
C ILE A 320 1.66 3.12 0.58
N SER A 321 1.33 4.19 -0.15
CA SER A 321 2.24 5.32 -0.36
C SER A 321 2.63 5.99 0.96
N LEU A 322 1.68 6.15 1.88
CA LEU A 322 1.94 6.73 3.20
C LEU A 322 2.84 5.83 4.05
N ALA A 323 2.66 4.52 4.01
CA ALA A 323 3.50 3.57 4.73
C ALA A 323 4.92 3.52 4.15
N ASP A 324 5.05 3.38 2.83
CA ASP A 324 6.31 3.17 2.12
C ASP A 324 7.12 4.46 1.97
N ARG A 325 6.48 5.55 1.52
CA ARG A 325 7.12 6.83 1.16
C ARG A 325 6.94 7.93 2.17
N LYS A 326 6.09 7.73 3.19
CA LYS A 326 5.68 8.78 4.13
C LYS A 326 4.95 9.95 3.44
N SER A 327 4.31 9.71 2.28
CA SER A 327 3.59 10.71 1.49
C SER A 327 2.15 10.26 1.21
N SER A 328 1.23 11.23 1.15
CA SER A 328 -0.17 11.02 0.82
C SER A 328 -0.65 12.12 -0.11
N ILE A 329 -1.44 11.77 -1.13
CA ILE A 329 -2.08 12.75 -2.01
C ILE A 329 -3.25 13.46 -1.31
N TYR A 330 -3.77 12.90 -0.23
CA TYR A 330 -4.86 13.47 0.54
C TYR A 330 -4.41 14.46 1.63
N LEU A 331 -3.09 14.71 1.77
CA LEU A 331 -2.61 15.70 2.73
C LEU A 331 -3.13 17.08 2.32
N SER A 332 -3.96 17.69 3.17
CA SER A 332 -4.63 18.98 2.91
C SER A 332 -5.46 19.01 1.62
N THR A 333 -5.86 17.86 1.11
CA THR A 333 -6.55 17.73 -0.18
C THR A 333 -7.66 16.69 -0.09
N SER A 334 -8.78 16.94 -0.74
CA SER A 334 -9.84 15.95 -0.95
C SER A 334 -10.06 15.71 -2.43
N TYR A 335 -10.42 14.48 -2.77
CA TYR A 335 -10.80 14.06 -4.11
C TYR A 335 -12.26 13.60 -4.08
N ILE A 336 -13.10 14.24 -4.88
CA ILE A 336 -14.51 13.86 -5.05
C ILE A 336 -14.61 12.94 -6.26
N HIS A 337 -14.81 11.67 -5.97
CA HIS A 337 -15.07 10.65 -6.99
C HIS A 337 -16.58 10.60 -7.29
N SER A 338 -16.92 10.61 -8.57
CA SER A 338 -18.32 10.54 -9.03
C SER A 338 -18.46 9.50 -10.13
N LEU A 339 -19.56 8.74 -10.10
CA LEU A 339 -19.90 7.83 -11.22
C LEU A 339 -20.13 8.56 -12.53
N ARG A 340 -20.50 9.85 -12.48
CA ARG A 340 -20.69 10.68 -13.68
C ARG A 340 -19.37 11.02 -14.36
N HIS A 341 -18.31 11.22 -13.54
CA HIS A 341 -16.96 11.60 -13.99
C HIS A 341 -15.89 10.69 -13.37
N TYR A 342 -16.09 9.36 -13.47
CA TYR A 342 -15.27 8.37 -12.77
C TYR A 342 -13.79 8.40 -13.15
N GLN A 343 -13.41 8.96 -14.31
CA GLN A 343 -12.02 9.03 -14.78
C GLN A 343 -11.24 10.21 -14.18
N GLN A 344 -11.94 11.26 -13.76
CA GLN A 344 -11.30 12.50 -13.26
C GLN A 344 -12.05 12.97 -12.01
N PRO A 345 -11.55 12.65 -10.80
CA PRO A 345 -12.11 13.20 -9.58
C PRO A 345 -11.91 14.71 -9.52
N GLU A 346 -12.87 15.40 -8.96
CA GLU A 346 -12.72 16.81 -8.60
C GLU A 346 -11.76 16.93 -7.41
N ILE A 347 -10.86 17.93 -7.46
CA ILE A 347 -9.84 18.15 -6.43
C ILE A 347 -10.20 19.39 -5.63
N GLN A 348 -10.21 19.25 -4.30
CA GLN A 348 -10.43 20.35 -3.37
C GLN A 348 -9.25 20.48 -2.43
N HIS A 349 -8.66 21.68 -2.36
CA HIS A 349 -7.56 21.99 -1.46
C HIS A 349 -8.06 22.71 -0.22
N TRP A 350 -7.50 22.36 0.92
CA TRP A 350 -7.88 22.88 2.23
C TRP A 350 -6.71 23.58 2.88
N SER A 351 -7.00 24.67 3.59
CA SER A 351 -6.06 25.37 4.48
C SER A 351 -6.56 25.33 5.92
N GLN A 352 -5.67 25.50 6.87
CA GLN A 352 -6.05 25.67 8.25
C GLN A 352 -6.86 26.96 8.40
N HIS A 353 -8.06 26.85 8.99
CA HIS A 353 -8.97 27.98 9.12
C HIS A 353 -8.65 28.77 10.38
N HIS A 354 -8.52 30.09 10.27
CA HIS A 354 -8.14 30.99 11.38
C HIS A 354 -9.07 30.92 12.60
N ALA A 355 -10.36 30.65 12.39
CA ALA A 355 -11.33 30.47 13.48
C ALA A 355 -11.39 29.05 14.04
N CYS A 356 -10.52 28.12 13.58
CA CYS A 356 -10.61 26.73 14.01
C CYS A 356 -9.94 26.48 15.39
N GLY A 357 -8.80 27.09 15.63
CA GLY A 357 -8.00 26.87 16.84
C GLY A 357 -7.21 25.54 16.87
N CYS A 358 -7.22 24.73 15.79
CA CYS A 358 -6.52 23.44 15.78
C CYS A 358 -4.98 23.56 15.68
N THR A 359 -4.46 24.78 15.53
CA THR A 359 -3.03 25.08 15.48
C THR A 359 -2.48 25.64 16.79
N TRP A 360 -3.33 25.79 17.81
CA TRP A 360 -2.99 26.43 19.07
C TRP A 360 -2.54 25.40 20.12
N SER A 361 -1.95 24.28 19.69
CA SER A 361 -1.38 23.26 20.57
C SER A 361 0.14 23.34 20.66
#